data_451c853cbd5285e133393de024dcd341
#
_entry.id   451c853cbd5285e133393de024dcd341
#
_cell.length_a   1.000
_cell.length_b   1.000
_cell.length_c   1.000
_cell.angle_alpha   90.00
_cell.angle_beta   90.00
_cell.angle_gamma   90.00
#
_symmetry.space_group_name_H-M   'P 1'
#
loop_
_entity.id
_entity.type
_entity.pdbx_description
1 polymer ?
#
loop_
_entity_poly.entity_id
_entity_poly.type
_entity_poly.pdbx_seq_one_letter_code
_entity_poly.pdbx_strand_id
1 'polypeptide(L)'
;MENIEKFMINVPEKDIDLLHQKIDLTRWPDEINNKWSHGTDLNFLKELTSYWRNEFNWRDHEKNINDIGSYRYTTKSGLKLHFLHSKSEKDNAIPLVMTHGWPGSIQEFLKIIPIIQKNSDVPIDIICPALPGFGFSDKPKEVGMDSKQIAVLQHELLMELGYDKYIVQ
;
A
#
# COMPACT_ATOMS: atom_id res chain seq x y z
N MET A 1 1.44 -18.45 -14.57
CA MET A 1 1.87 -17.33 -13.72
C MET A 1 2.82 -17.87 -12.66
N GLU A 2 4.05 -18.21 -13.10
CA GLU A 2 5.05 -18.88 -12.23
C GLU A 2 5.68 -17.88 -11.24
N ASN A 3 5.64 -16.59 -11.55
CA ASN A 3 6.31 -15.54 -10.77
C ASN A 3 5.38 -14.75 -9.84
N ILE A 4 4.09 -15.10 -9.79
CA ILE A 4 3.09 -14.43 -8.93
C ILE A 4 2.57 -15.42 -7.90
N GLU A 5 2.68 -15.06 -6.62
CA GLU A 5 2.17 -15.82 -5.49
C GLU A 5 1.15 -15.02 -4.68
N LYS A 6 0.15 -15.70 -4.13
CA LYS A 6 -0.73 -15.08 -3.14
C LYS A 6 0.09 -14.75 -1.90
N PHE A 7 -0.05 -13.53 -1.42
CA PHE A 7 0.68 -13.05 -0.26
C PHE A 7 -0.31 -12.62 0.83
N MET A 8 -0.26 -13.29 1.96
CA MET A 8 -1.06 -12.90 3.12
C MET A 8 -0.22 -12.02 4.03
N ILE A 9 -0.63 -10.76 4.18
CA ILE A 9 -0.04 -9.86 5.17
C ILE A 9 -0.38 -10.43 6.54
N ASN A 10 0.64 -10.68 7.34
CA ASN A 10 0.53 -11.17 8.71
C ASN A 10 1.72 -10.61 9.52
N VAL A 11 1.57 -9.38 10.01
CA VAL A 11 2.61 -8.73 10.80
C VAL A 11 2.76 -9.44 12.14
N PRO A 12 3.97 -9.86 12.53
CA PRO A 12 4.18 -10.52 13.81
C PRO A 12 3.72 -9.68 15.00
N GLU A 13 3.10 -10.28 15.99
CA GLU A 13 2.61 -9.58 17.19
C GLU A 13 3.71 -8.77 17.89
N LYS A 14 4.91 -9.35 17.97
CA LYS A 14 6.08 -8.66 18.53
C LYS A 14 6.39 -7.30 17.88
N ASP A 15 6.07 -7.13 16.58
CA ASP A 15 6.33 -5.89 15.86
C ASP A 15 5.25 -4.85 16.18
N ILE A 16 4.01 -5.30 16.44
CA ILE A 16 2.91 -4.47 16.93
C ILE A 16 3.20 -4.05 18.37
N ASP A 17 3.64 -4.98 19.22
CA ASP A 17 4.04 -4.67 20.59
C ASP A 17 5.19 -3.66 20.63
N LEU A 18 6.18 -3.82 19.74
CA LEU A 18 7.29 -2.89 19.63
C LEU A 18 6.82 -1.50 19.17
N LEU A 19 5.86 -1.43 18.24
CA LEU A 19 5.24 -0.17 17.85
C LEU A 19 4.58 0.51 19.06
N HIS A 20 3.79 -0.23 19.84
CA HIS A 20 3.14 0.28 21.03
C HIS A 20 4.15 0.80 22.07
N GLN A 21 5.23 0.06 22.32
CA GLN A 21 6.30 0.51 23.18
C GLN A 21 6.96 1.82 22.69
N LYS A 22 7.20 1.93 21.38
CA LYS A 22 7.77 3.16 20.80
C LYS A 22 6.83 4.35 20.92
N ILE A 23 5.53 4.14 20.78
CA ILE A 23 4.52 5.18 20.99
C ILE A 23 4.56 5.62 22.46
N ASP A 24 4.56 4.68 23.40
CA ASP A 24 4.58 4.96 24.85
C ASP A 24 5.86 5.72 25.28
N LEU A 25 6.97 5.50 24.58
CA LEU A 25 8.27 6.15 24.80
C LEU A 25 8.46 7.44 24.01
N THR A 26 7.43 7.94 23.31
CA THR A 26 7.54 9.14 22.48
C THR A 26 7.89 10.36 23.32
N ARG A 27 8.96 11.03 22.92
CA ARG A 27 9.35 12.33 23.48
C ARG A 27 8.71 13.43 22.65
N TRP A 28 7.79 14.15 23.26
CA TRP A 28 7.06 15.22 22.61
C TRP A 28 7.96 16.46 22.44
N PRO A 29 7.87 17.17 21.31
CA PRO A 29 8.52 18.46 21.17
C PRO A 29 7.84 19.53 22.04
N ASP A 30 8.56 20.60 22.32
CA ASP A 30 7.98 21.78 22.92
C ASP A 30 7.09 22.52 21.93
N GLU A 31 6.01 23.12 22.43
CA GLU A 31 5.10 23.94 21.63
C GLU A 31 5.12 25.38 22.12
N ILE A 32 5.31 26.31 21.19
CA ILE A 32 5.23 27.74 21.44
C ILE A 32 3.85 28.24 21.03
N ASN A 33 2.91 28.20 21.95
CA ASN A 33 1.61 28.81 21.79
C ASN A 33 0.96 28.64 20.49
N ASN A 34 0.63 27.55 20.05
CA ASN A 34 -0.08 27.61 19.17
C ASN A 34 -0.73 27.01 18.19
N LYS A 35 -1.34 25.91 18.45
CA LYS A 35 -2.29 25.37 17.53
C LYS A 35 -1.58 25.12 16.18
N TRP A 36 -2.24 25.36 15.10
CA TRP A 36 -1.75 25.02 13.74
C TRP A 36 -0.92 26.12 13.06
N SER A 37 -0.61 27.23 13.75
CA SER A 37 0.06 28.37 13.12
C SER A 37 1.51 28.12 12.71
N HIS A 38 2.19 27.17 13.37
CA HIS A 38 3.60 26.82 13.10
C HIS A 38 3.79 25.35 12.74
N GLY A 39 2.74 24.62 12.53
CA GLY A 39 2.76 23.19 12.24
C GLY A 39 1.61 22.47 12.90
N THR A 40 1.78 21.19 13.15
CA THR A 40 0.76 20.36 13.81
C THR A 40 0.60 20.75 15.28
N ASP A 41 -0.65 21.03 15.69
CA ASP A 41 -1.01 21.24 17.10
C ASP A 41 -0.60 20.03 17.95
N LEU A 42 0.12 20.29 19.04
CA LEU A 42 0.67 19.23 19.88
C LEU A 42 -0.43 18.43 20.61
N ASN A 43 -1.52 19.08 21.00
CA ASN A 43 -2.63 18.38 21.67
C ASN A 43 -3.32 17.44 20.68
N PHE A 44 -3.61 17.91 19.47
CA PHE A 44 -4.14 17.06 18.42
C PHE A 44 -3.22 15.86 18.14
N LEU A 45 -1.90 16.09 18.04
CA LEU A 45 -0.94 15.01 17.81
C LEU A 45 -0.94 13.97 18.96
N LYS A 46 -1.03 14.41 20.21
CA LYS A 46 -1.15 13.53 21.37
C LYS A 46 -2.46 12.74 21.36
N GLU A 47 -3.57 13.36 21.03
CA GLU A 47 -4.87 12.70 20.89
C GLU A 47 -4.86 11.65 19.78
N LEU A 48 -4.33 12.00 18.59
CA LEU A 48 -4.19 11.08 17.47
C LEU A 48 -3.28 9.89 17.81
N THR A 49 -2.20 10.15 18.52
CA THR A 49 -1.26 9.10 18.95
C THR A 49 -1.88 8.20 20.01
N SER A 50 -2.68 8.77 20.93
CA SER A 50 -3.46 7.99 21.91
C SER A 50 -4.49 7.09 21.22
N TYR A 51 -5.22 7.61 20.24
CA TYR A 51 -6.11 6.80 19.42
C TYR A 51 -5.34 5.66 18.72
N TRP A 52 -4.21 5.96 18.09
CA TRP A 52 -3.38 4.95 17.43
C TRP A 52 -2.93 3.85 18.39
N ARG A 53 -2.53 4.22 19.58
CA ARG A 53 -2.07 3.30 20.63
C ARG A 53 -3.17 2.41 21.20
N ASN A 54 -4.36 2.96 21.44
CA ASN A 54 -5.37 2.33 22.28
C ASN A 54 -6.61 1.84 21.52
N GLU A 55 -6.92 2.44 20.36
CA GLU A 55 -8.18 2.20 19.65
C GLU A 55 -7.98 1.64 18.24
N PHE A 56 -6.86 1.99 17.59
CA PHE A 56 -6.59 1.51 16.22
C PHE A 56 -6.28 0.01 16.24
N ASN A 57 -7.12 -0.78 15.55
CA ASN A 57 -6.92 -2.22 15.41
C ASN A 57 -6.19 -2.56 14.11
N TRP A 58 -4.89 -2.88 14.22
CA TRP A 58 -4.10 -3.29 13.07
C TRP A 58 -4.66 -4.55 12.40
N ARG A 59 -5.18 -5.53 13.16
CA ARG A 59 -5.66 -6.80 12.61
C ARG A 59 -6.87 -6.63 11.70
N ASP A 60 -7.78 -5.73 12.02
CA ASP A 60 -8.91 -5.40 11.16
C ASP A 60 -8.42 -4.73 9.86
N HIS A 61 -7.43 -3.85 9.98
CA HIS A 61 -6.84 -3.18 8.83
C HIS A 61 -6.07 -4.16 7.91
N GLU A 62 -5.26 -5.03 8.49
CA GLU A 62 -4.54 -6.12 7.83
C GLU A 62 -5.49 -7.06 7.08
N LYS A 63 -6.59 -7.44 7.72
CA LYS A 63 -7.65 -8.23 7.10
C LYS A 63 -8.25 -7.53 5.88
N ASN A 64 -8.58 -6.26 6.01
CA ASN A 64 -9.17 -5.47 4.91
C ASN A 64 -8.23 -5.42 3.67
N ILE A 65 -6.94 -5.29 3.87
CA ILE A 65 -5.95 -5.33 2.77
C ILE A 65 -5.95 -6.72 2.12
N ASN A 66 -5.91 -7.77 2.93
CA ASN A 66 -5.89 -9.14 2.44
C ASN A 66 -7.16 -9.53 1.68
N ASP A 67 -8.32 -9.03 2.11
CA ASP A 67 -9.62 -9.30 1.49
C ASP A 67 -9.74 -8.72 0.07
N ILE A 68 -9.06 -7.62 -0.23
CA ILE A 68 -9.01 -7.05 -1.60
C ILE A 68 -8.29 -7.99 -2.56
N GLY A 69 -7.35 -8.76 -2.08
CA GLY A 69 -6.48 -9.63 -2.86
C GLY A 69 -5.05 -9.11 -2.91
N SER A 70 -4.23 -9.70 -2.09
CA SER A 70 -2.83 -9.33 -1.89
C SER A 70 -1.91 -10.39 -2.49
N TYR A 71 -0.93 -9.95 -3.28
CA TYR A 71 -0.02 -10.81 -4.05
C TYR A 71 1.40 -10.27 -4.04
N ARG A 72 2.34 -11.13 -4.40
CA ARG A 72 3.73 -10.76 -4.70
C ARG A 72 4.12 -11.24 -6.09
N TYR A 73 4.79 -10.38 -6.82
CA TYR A 73 5.45 -10.68 -8.08
C TYR A 73 6.96 -10.72 -7.89
N THR A 74 7.59 -11.82 -8.28
CA THR A 74 9.05 -11.95 -8.28
C THR A 74 9.57 -11.50 -9.66
N THR A 75 10.28 -10.38 -9.69
CA THR A 75 10.86 -9.81 -10.90
C THR A 75 12.02 -10.69 -11.43
N LYS A 76 12.46 -10.46 -12.64
CA LYS A 76 13.63 -11.14 -13.22
C LYS A 76 14.92 -10.95 -12.42
N SER A 77 15.03 -9.85 -11.68
CA SER A 77 16.17 -9.59 -10.78
C SER A 77 16.00 -10.23 -9.40
N GLY A 78 14.90 -10.93 -9.14
CA GLY A 78 14.59 -11.58 -7.86
C GLY A 78 14.02 -10.63 -6.81
N LEU A 79 13.72 -9.36 -7.16
CA LEU A 79 13.04 -8.43 -6.26
C LEU A 79 11.55 -8.77 -6.20
N LYS A 80 10.98 -8.86 -5.00
CA LYS A 80 9.56 -9.14 -4.81
C LYS A 80 8.76 -7.84 -4.67
N LEU A 81 7.83 -7.62 -5.59
CA LEU A 81 6.89 -6.51 -5.57
C LEU A 81 5.57 -6.96 -4.99
N HIS A 82 5.14 -6.33 -3.92
CA HIS A 82 3.79 -6.50 -3.39
C HIS A 82 2.81 -5.68 -4.23
N PHE A 83 1.62 -6.22 -4.47
CA PHE A 83 0.55 -5.49 -5.13
C PHE A 83 -0.82 -5.99 -4.68
N LEU A 84 -1.81 -5.11 -4.76
CA LEU A 84 -3.20 -5.50 -4.67
C LEU A 84 -3.74 -5.78 -6.07
N HIS A 85 -4.57 -6.81 -6.19
CA HIS A 85 -5.26 -7.13 -7.42
C HIS A 85 -6.72 -7.47 -7.13
N SER A 86 -7.58 -6.52 -7.40
CA SER A 86 -9.03 -6.65 -7.26
C SER A 86 -9.65 -6.88 -8.62
N LYS A 87 -10.03 -8.13 -8.89
CA LYS A 87 -10.62 -8.53 -10.16
C LYS A 87 -12.11 -8.25 -10.20
N SER A 88 -12.60 -7.83 -11.36
CA SER A 88 -14.02 -7.82 -11.67
C SER A 88 -14.57 -9.26 -11.73
N GLU A 89 -15.81 -9.43 -11.31
CA GLU A 89 -16.54 -10.68 -11.51
C GLU A 89 -17.05 -10.86 -12.96
N LYS A 90 -16.92 -9.81 -13.79
CA LYS A 90 -17.37 -9.80 -15.17
C LYS A 90 -16.22 -9.96 -16.13
N ASP A 91 -16.45 -10.63 -17.25
CA ASP A 91 -15.48 -10.78 -18.32
C ASP A 91 -15.17 -9.45 -19.02
N ASN A 92 -14.03 -9.42 -19.73
CA ASN A 92 -13.56 -8.28 -20.50
C ASN A 92 -13.36 -7.00 -19.66
N ALA A 93 -12.90 -7.15 -18.44
CA ALA A 93 -12.60 -6.03 -17.58
C ALA A 93 -11.41 -5.22 -18.12
N ILE A 94 -11.49 -3.90 -17.97
CA ILE A 94 -10.42 -2.97 -18.32
C ILE A 94 -9.43 -2.93 -17.16
N PRO A 95 -8.14 -3.23 -17.38
CA PRO A 95 -7.14 -3.14 -16.32
C PRO A 95 -6.82 -1.67 -16.00
N LEU A 96 -6.99 -1.29 -14.74
CA LEU A 96 -6.62 0.01 -14.21
C LEU A 96 -5.49 -0.16 -13.20
N VAL A 97 -4.35 0.44 -13.49
CA VAL A 97 -3.20 0.47 -12.58
C VAL A 97 -3.20 1.78 -11.82
N MET A 98 -3.20 1.71 -10.50
CA MET A 98 -3.10 2.88 -9.64
C MET A 98 -1.81 2.81 -8.84
N THR A 99 -0.91 3.78 -9.07
CA THR A 99 0.42 3.81 -8.45
C THR A 99 0.49 4.95 -7.44
N HIS A 100 0.79 4.61 -6.18
CA HIS A 100 0.96 5.62 -5.13
C HIS A 100 2.24 6.43 -5.33
N GLY A 101 2.25 7.66 -4.80
CA GLY A 101 3.41 8.54 -4.80
C GLY A 101 4.26 8.41 -3.53
N TRP A 102 5.32 9.21 -3.45
CA TRP A 102 6.09 9.38 -2.22
C TRP A 102 5.51 10.53 -1.39
N PRO A 103 5.34 10.36 -0.08
CA PRO A 103 5.64 9.22 0.81
C PRO A 103 4.44 8.26 1.04
N GLY A 104 3.66 7.99 0.04
CA GLY A 104 2.43 7.23 0.11
C GLY A 104 2.58 5.71 0.24
N SER A 105 1.46 5.03 0.05
CA SER A 105 1.39 3.57 0.03
C SER A 105 0.10 3.08 -0.66
N ILE A 106 -0.02 1.78 -0.86
CA ILE A 106 -1.24 1.13 -1.37
C ILE A 106 -2.49 1.45 -0.54
N GLN A 107 -2.33 1.90 0.69
CA GLN A 107 -3.44 2.26 1.57
C GLN A 107 -4.29 3.41 1.04
N GLU A 108 -3.72 4.26 0.20
CA GLU A 108 -4.44 5.35 -0.46
C GLU A 108 -5.62 4.84 -1.29
N PHE A 109 -5.53 3.60 -1.78
CA PHE A 109 -6.51 3.02 -2.70
C PHE A 109 -7.56 2.13 -2.04
N LEU A 110 -7.39 1.72 -0.77
CA LEU A 110 -8.29 0.74 -0.14
C LEU A 110 -9.77 1.18 -0.13
N LYS A 111 -10.02 2.47 0.03
CA LYS A 111 -11.38 3.00 0.04
C LYS A 111 -11.96 3.19 -1.37
N ILE A 112 -11.12 3.55 -2.34
CA ILE A 112 -11.58 3.86 -3.70
C ILE A 112 -11.81 2.59 -4.55
N ILE A 113 -11.06 1.51 -4.30
CA ILE A 113 -11.21 0.24 -5.03
C ILE A 113 -12.67 -0.26 -5.06
N PRO A 114 -13.34 -0.49 -3.92
CA PRO A 114 -14.72 -0.97 -3.94
C PRO A 114 -15.70 0.05 -4.52
N ILE A 115 -15.40 1.34 -4.42
CA ILE A 115 -16.23 2.41 -5.00
C ILE A 115 -16.17 2.36 -6.53
N ILE A 116 -14.99 2.22 -7.11
CA ILE A 116 -14.82 2.11 -8.57
C ILE A 116 -15.54 0.85 -9.07
N GLN A 117 -15.29 -0.31 -8.46
CA GLN A 117 -15.91 -1.55 -8.89
C GLN A 117 -17.45 -1.55 -8.82
N LYS A 118 -17.99 -0.89 -7.80
CA LYS A 118 -19.45 -0.81 -7.61
C LYS A 118 -20.11 0.17 -8.58
N ASN A 119 -19.46 1.29 -8.91
CA ASN A 119 -20.10 2.41 -9.61
C ASN A 119 -19.64 2.57 -11.06
N SER A 120 -18.69 1.76 -11.53
CA SER A 120 -18.27 1.81 -12.93
C SER A 120 -19.31 1.15 -13.84
N ASP A 121 -19.60 1.82 -14.96
CA ASP A 121 -20.48 1.28 -16.01
C ASP A 121 -19.82 0.13 -16.80
N VAL A 122 -18.51 0.01 -16.71
CA VAL A 122 -17.71 -1.05 -17.35
C VAL A 122 -16.98 -1.88 -16.30
N PRO A 123 -16.73 -3.19 -16.57
CA PRO A 123 -15.90 -4.00 -15.68
C PRO A 123 -14.48 -3.46 -15.59
N ILE A 124 -13.92 -3.37 -14.38
CA ILE A 124 -12.55 -2.88 -14.15
C ILE A 124 -11.81 -3.86 -13.25
N ASP A 125 -10.66 -4.32 -13.70
CA ASP A 125 -9.66 -4.97 -12.87
C ASP A 125 -8.71 -3.91 -12.31
N ILE A 126 -8.53 -3.86 -10.99
CA ILE A 126 -7.72 -2.84 -10.34
C ILE A 126 -6.44 -3.46 -9.82
N ILE A 127 -5.30 -2.91 -10.24
CA ILE A 127 -3.98 -3.34 -9.82
C ILE A 127 -3.28 -2.16 -9.11
N CYS A 128 -2.89 -2.35 -7.85
CA CYS A 128 -2.20 -1.33 -7.06
C CYS A 128 -0.83 -1.84 -6.62
N PRO A 129 0.24 -1.61 -7.41
CA PRO A 129 1.59 -2.00 -7.01
C PRO A 129 2.11 -1.12 -5.87
N ALA A 130 2.72 -1.72 -4.84
CA ALA A 130 3.54 -1.01 -3.90
C ALA A 130 4.92 -0.75 -4.52
N LEU A 131 5.40 0.49 -4.47
CA LEU A 131 6.70 0.85 -5.00
C LEU A 131 7.84 0.03 -4.34
N PRO A 132 8.95 -0.26 -5.04
CA PRO A 132 10.12 -0.88 -4.43
C PRO A 132 10.58 -0.14 -3.17
N GLY A 133 10.70 -0.86 -2.05
CA GLY A 133 11.05 -0.28 -0.75
C GLY A 133 9.88 0.26 0.07
N PHE A 134 8.66 0.20 -0.46
CA PHE A 134 7.44 0.64 0.23
C PHE A 134 6.55 -0.53 0.61
N GLY A 135 5.80 -0.36 1.70
CA GLY A 135 4.85 -1.36 2.18
C GLY A 135 5.49 -2.73 2.34
N PHE A 136 4.97 -3.72 1.61
CA PHE A 136 5.43 -5.11 1.66
C PHE A 136 6.27 -5.52 0.43
N SER A 137 6.69 -4.55 -0.40
CA SER A 137 7.67 -4.76 -1.46
C SER A 137 9.09 -4.82 -0.89
N ASP A 138 9.95 -5.62 -1.54
CA ASP A 138 11.35 -5.67 -1.19
C ASP A 138 12.04 -4.32 -1.42
N LYS A 139 13.07 -4.06 -0.62
CA LYS A 139 13.95 -2.90 -0.80
C LYS A 139 14.91 -3.17 -1.96
N PRO A 140 15.14 -2.20 -2.86
CA PRO A 140 16.19 -2.31 -3.85
C PRO A 140 17.55 -2.56 -3.19
N LYS A 141 18.32 -3.48 -3.76
CA LYS A 141 19.67 -3.82 -3.26
C LYS A 141 20.78 -3.07 -4.00
N GLU A 142 20.42 -2.46 -5.12
CA GLU A 142 21.36 -1.73 -5.99
C GLU A 142 20.86 -0.30 -6.21
N VAL A 143 21.78 0.58 -6.58
CA VAL A 143 21.49 1.97 -6.94
C VAL A 143 20.78 2.03 -8.29
N GLY A 144 20.05 3.13 -8.55
CA GLY A 144 19.41 3.38 -9.85
C GLY A 144 17.93 3.04 -9.92
N MET A 145 17.28 2.74 -8.80
CA MET A 145 15.82 2.56 -8.75
C MET A 145 15.12 3.92 -8.84
N ASP A 146 15.01 4.43 -10.06
CA ASP A 146 14.30 5.66 -10.40
C ASP A 146 12.90 5.38 -10.95
N SER A 147 12.16 6.43 -11.30
CA SER A 147 10.81 6.32 -11.86
C SER A 147 10.75 5.50 -13.15
N LYS A 148 11.81 5.53 -13.96
CA LYS A 148 11.89 4.75 -15.19
C LYS A 148 12.01 3.25 -14.90
N GLN A 149 12.88 2.88 -13.95
CA GLN A 149 13.04 1.48 -13.53
C GLN A 149 11.75 0.96 -12.87
N ILE A 150 11.10 1.78 -12.05
CA ILE A 150 9.81 1.43 -11.44
C ILE A 150 8.76 1.16 -12.52
N ALA A 151 8.66 2.02 -13.55
CA ALA A 151 7.72 1.83 -14.65
C ALA A 151 7.99 0.53 -15.43
N VAL A 152 9.26 0.17 -15.64
CA VAL A 152 9.63 -1.11 -16.26
C VAL A 152 9.15 -2.30 -15.42
N LEU A 153 9.39 -2.27 -14.12
CA LEU A 153 8.96 -3.35 -13.20
C LEU A 153 7.43 -3.49 -13.14
N GLN A 154 6.71 -2.38 -13.15
CA GLN A 154 5.24 -2.41 -13.19
C GLN A 154 4.73 -2.93 -14.52
N HIS A 155 5.33 -2.55 -15.64
CA HIS A 155 4.98 -3.11 -16.93
C HIS A 155 5.23 -4.63 -16.99
N GLU A 156 6.36 -5.11 -16.49
CA GLU A 156 6.66 -6.55 -16.40
C GLU A 156 5.60 -7.30 -15.57
N LEU A 157 5.18 -6.72 -14.44
CA LEU A 157 4.09 -7.27 -13.62
C LEU A 157 2.79 -7.40 -14.43
N LEU A 158 2.42 -6.36 -15.18
CA LEU A 158 1.18 -6.36 -15.96
C LEU A 158 1.23 -7.38 -17.10
N MET A 159 2.36 -7.51 -17.77
CA MET A 159 2.58 -8.53 -18.80
C MET A 159 2.49 -9.95 -18.19
N GLU A 160 3.04 -10.17 -17.00
CA GLU A 160 2.92 -11.46 -16.28
C GLU A 160 1.48 -11.77 -15.86
N LEU A 161 0.66 -10.74 -15.56
CA LEU A 161 -0.77 -10.87 -15.30
C LEU A 161 -1.59 -11.11 -16.58
N GLY A 162 -0.98 -10.97 -17.76
CA GLY A 162 -1.63 -11.14 -19.08
C GLY A 162 -2.30 -9.88 -19.62
N TYR A 163 -1.98 -8.69 -19.05
CA TYR A 163 -2.52 -7.41 -19.51
C TYR A 163 -1.56 -6.72 -20.49
N ASP A 164 -1.84 -6.80 -21.79
CA ASP A 164 -1.08 -6.13 -22.85
C ASP A 164 -1.52 -4.67 -23.09
N LYS A 165 -2.73 -4.32 -22.62
CA LYS A 165 -3.31 -2.97 -22.65
C LYS A 165 -3.92 -2.65 -21.30
N TYR A 166 -3.64 -1.47 -20.79
CA TYR A 166 -4.10 -1.04 -19.48
C TYR A 166 -4.15 0.49 -19.37
N ILE A 167 -4.92 0.99 -18.42
CA ILE A 167 -4.98 2.40 -18.04
C ILE A 167 -4.08 2.60 -16.81
N VAL A 168 -3.36 3.71 -16.76
CA VAL A 168 -2.53 4.08 -15.60
C VAL A 168 -2.99 5.41 -15.00
N GLN A 169 -2.88 5.48 -13.66
CA GLN A 169 -3.17 6.67 -12.87
C GLN A 169 -2.05 6.85 -11.83
#